data_22b00dfd70d8f001697d557d98f98d88
#
_entry.id   22b00dfd70d8f001697d557d98f98d88
#
_cell.length_a   1.000
_cell.length_b   1.000
_cell.length_c   1.000
_cell.angle_alpha   90.00
_cell.angle_beta   90.00
_cell.angle_gamma   90.00
#
_symmetry.space_group_name_H-M   'P 1'
#
loop_
_entity.id
_entity.type
_entity.pdbx_description
1 polymer ?
#
loop_
_entity_poly.entity_id
_entity_poly.type
_entity_poly.pdbx_seq_one_letter_code
_entity_poly.pdbx_strand_id
1 'polypeptide(L)'
;ANVEAFAASPIPDEHKEVILAQWEWLQEPLKLPGSYMQEREIANTWNRIVFDGANPRVAIDTAVVTINREITRKMEEFGYLQDGVVVREFKIPTIETIEGWMEEAR
;
A
#
# COMPACT_ATOMS: atom_id res chain seq x y z
N ALA A 1 11.64 -9.62 1.00
CA ALA A 1 11.60 -11.09 1.13
C ALA A 1 12.99 -11.67 0.86
N ASN A 2 13.33 -12.77 1.51
CA ASN A 2 14.61 -13.44 1.30
C ASN A 2 14.49 -14.46 0.14
N VAL A 3 15.17 -14.20 -0.97
CA VAL A 3 15.12 -15.03 -2.20
C VAL A 3 15.67 -16.44 -1.94
N GLU A 4 16.73 -16.58 -1.15
CA GLU A 4 17.32 -17.89 -0.82
C GLU A 4 16.38 -18.74 0.02
N ALA A 5 15.74 -18.15 1.03
CA ALA A 5 14.73 -18.83 1.84
C ALA A 5 13.51 -19.23 1.00
N PHE A 6 13.09 -18.40 0.06
CA PHE A 6 12.02 -18.73 -0.88
C PHE A 6 12.42 -19.90 -1.79
N ALA A 7 13.62 -19.88 -2.34
CA ALA A 7 14.14 -20.98 -3.19
C ALA A 7 14.17 -22.33 -2.43
N ALA A 8 14.49 -22.31 -1.14
CA ALA A 8 14.51 -23.48 -0.26
C ALA A 8 13.13 -23.92 0.26
N SER A 9 12.07 -23.15 0.00
CA SER A 9 10.73 -23.47 0.46
C SER A 9 10.14 -24.72 -0.20
N PRO A 10 9.20 -25.45 0.44
CA PRO A 10 8.60 -26.69 -0.09
C PRO A 10 7.51 -26.40 -1.15
N ILE A 11 7.59 -25.29 -1.85
CA ILE A 11 6.69 -24.94 -2.94
C ILE A 11 7.18 -25.65 -4.23
N PRO A 12 6.28 -26.21 -5.08
CA PRO A 12 6.68 -26.79 -6.36
C PRO A 12 7.45 -25.80 -7.24
N ASP A 13 8.48 -26.26 -7.93
CA ASP A 13 9.39 -25.40 -8.72
C ASP A 13 8.64 -24.61 -9.80
N GLU A 14 7.66 -25.21 -10.46
CA GLU A 14 6.80 -24.52 -11.44
C GLU A 14 6.07 -23.29 -10.85
N HIS A 15 5.66 -23.36 -9.59
CA HIS A 15 5.03 -22.23 -8.89
C HIS A 15 6.07 -21.20 -8.49
N LYS A 16 7.26 -21.62 -8.06
CA LYS A 16 8.36 -20.71 -7.74
C LYS A 16 8.77 -19.86 -8.94
N GLU A 17 8.89 -20.47 -10.13
CA GLU A 17 9.22 -19.77 -11.36
C GLU A 17 8.22 -18.64 -11.66
N VAL A 18 6.93 -18.91 -11.55
CA VAL A 18 5.87 -17.92 -11.77
C VAL A 18 5.96 -16.78 -10.73
N ILE A 19 6.15 -17.12 -9.46
CA ILE A 19 6.26 -16.14 -8.38
C ILE A 19 7.49 -15.26 -8.57
N LEU A 20 8.65 -15.84 -8.87
CA LEU A 20 9.89 -15.09 -9.11
C LEU A 20 9.78 -14.16 -10.33
N ALA A 21 9.14 -14.61 -11.41
CA ALA A 21 8.87 -13.77 -12.57
C ALA A 21 7.96 -12.58 -12.24
N GLN A 22 7.02 -12.74 -11.31
CA GLN A 22 6.18 -11.65 -10.84
C GLN A 22 6.94 -10.63 -9.96
N TRP A 23 8.00 -11.05 -9.26
CA TRP A 23 8.76 -10.15 -8.38
C TRP A 23 9.41 -8.98 -9.12
N GLU A 24 9.77 -9.14 -10.37
CA GLU A 24 10.30 -8.06 -11.22
C GLU A 24 9.27 -6.92 -11.45
N TRP A 25 7.98 -7.23 -11.30
CA TRP A 25 6.87 -6.30 -11.55
C TRP A 25 6.23 -5.78 -10.28
N LEU A 26 6.68 -6.22 -9.10
CA LEU A 26 6.11 -5.77 -7.83
C LEU A 26 6.40 -4.29 -7.61
N GLN A 27 5.34 -3.58 -7.28
CA GLN A 27 5.41 -2.19 -6.84
C GLN A 27 4.74 -2.05 -5.49
N GLU A 28 5.38 -1.32 -4.59
CA GLU A 28 4.74 -1.00 -3.32
C GLU A 28 3.71 0.11 -3.48
N PRO A 29 2.57 0.03 -2.76
CA PRO A 29 1.65 1.15 -2.66
C PRO A 29 2.33 2.36 -2.03
N LEU A 30 1.90 3.56 -2.43
CA LEU A 30 2.38 4.80 -1.82
C LEU A 30 2.18 4.79 -0.30
N LYS A 31 3.23 5.12 0.44
CA LYS A 31 3.20 5.23 1.90
C LYS A 31 2.85 6.66 2.30
N LEU A 32 1.58 6.87 2.60
CA LEU A 32 1.04 8.14 3.10
C LEU A 32 0.58 7.98 4.56
N PRO A 33 0.52 9.05 5.35
CA PRO A 33 -0.18 9.01 6.63
C PRO A 33 -1.62 8.51 6.44
N GLY A 34 -2.02 7.50 7.18
CA GLY A 34 -3.35 6.88 7.05
C GLY A 34 -3.47 5.79 5.97
N SER A 35 -2.42 5.48 5.20
CA SER A 35 -2.47 4.45 4.14
C SER A 35 -2.69 3.03 4.65
N TYR A 36 -2.54 2.75 5.95
CA TYR A 36 -2.94 1.48 6.56
C TYR A 36 -4.42 1.13 6.31
N MET A 37 -5.24 2.15 6.07
CA MET A 37 -6.64 1.97 5.73
C MET A 37 -6.84 1.31 4.36
N GLN A 38 -5.86 1.46 3.44
CA GLN A 38 -5.94 0.87 2.10
C GLN A 38 -6.05 -0.66 2.16
N GLU A 39 -5.18 -1.32 2.90
CA GLU A 39 -5.19 -2.78 3.01
C GLU A 39 -6.51 -3.28 3.61
N ARG A 40 -6.99 -2.61 4.66
CA ARG A 40 -8.25 -2.96 5.31
C ARG A 40 -9.44 -2.77 4.38
N GLU A 41 -9.53 -1.64 3.68
CA GLU A 41 -10.65 -1.36 2.79
C GLU A 41 -10.60 -2.20 1.50
N ILE A 42 -9.43 -2.57 1.00
CA ILE A 42 -9.30 -3.53 -0.11
C ILE A 42 -9.86 -4.90 0.31
N ALA A 43 -9.48 -5.41 1.48
CA ALA A 43 -10.00 -6.68 2.00
C ALA A 43 -11.52 -6.63 2.24
N ASN A 44 -12.03 -5.56 2.82
CA ASN A 44 -13.46 -5.34 3.03
C ASN A 44 -14.22 -5.26 1.71
N THR A 45 -13.68 -4.57 0.72
CA THR A 45 -14.27 -4.43 -0.61
C THR A 45 -14.34 -5.78 -1.31
N TRP A 46 -13.27 -6.57 -1.25
CA TRP A 46 -13.25 -7.92 -1.77
C TRP A 46 -14.36 -8.78 -1.15
N ASN A 47 -14.47 -8.77 0.17
CA ASN A 47 -15.50 -9.54 0.87
C ASN A 47 -16.92 -9.14 0.45
N ARG A 48 -17.19 -7.84 0.36
CA ARG A 48 -18.48 -7.32 -0.10
C ARG A 48 -18.84 -7.77 -1.52
N ILE A 49 -17.86 -7.76 -2.43
CA ILE A 49 -18.08 -8.15 -3.82
C ILE A 49 -18.27 -9.67 -3.93
N VAL A 50 -17.35 -10.45 -3.35
CA VAL A 50 -17.29 -11.90 -3.56
C VAL A 50 -18.34 -12.64 -2.73
N PHE A 51 -18.54 -12.25 -1.47
CA PHE A 51 -19.44 -12.96 -0.56
C PHE A 51 -20.82 -12.33 -0.43
N ASP A 52 -20.92 -11.00 -0.47
CA ASP A 52 -22.19 -10.30 -0.28
C ASP A 52 -22.84 -9.92 -1.62
N GLY A 53 -22.18 -10.16 -2.75
CA GLY A 53 -22.71 -9.85 -4.09
C GLY A 53 -22.87 -8.36 -4.38
N ALA A 54 -22.11 -7.49 -3.69
CA ALA A 54 -22.17 -6.06 -3.91
C ALA A 54 -21.70 -5.69 -5.33
N ASN A 55 -22.26 -4.61 -5.89
CA ASN A 55 -21.77 -4.08 -7.15
C ASN A 55 -20.30 -3.62 -6.99
N PRO A 56 -19.36 -4.15 -7.82
CA PRO A 56 -17.93 -3.85 -7.67
C PRO A 56 -17.62 -2.35 -7.72
N ARG A 57 -18.24 -1.62 -8.65
CA ARG A 57 -18.00 -0.19 -8.80
C ARG A 57 -18.39 0.59 -7.55
N VAL A 58 -19.59 0.32 -7.02
CA VAL A 58 -20.09 0.98 -5.81
C VAL A 58 -19.22 0.63 -4.60
N ALA A 59 -18.79 -0.63 -4.47
CA ALA A 59 -17.95 -1.07 -3.37
C ALA A 59 -16.58 -0.39 -3.40
N ILE A 60 -15.96 -0.27 -4.58
CA ILE A 60 -14.68 0.42 -4.77
C ILE A 60 -14.82 1.93 -4.49
N ASP A 61 -15.81 2.59 -5.05
CA ASP A 61 -16.05 4.03 -4.83
C ASP A 61 -16.22 4.33 -3.32
N THR A 62 -16.94 3.47 -2.60
CA THR A 62 -17.10 3.57 -1.14
C THR A 62 -15.78 3.43 -0.40
N ALA A 63 -14.95 2.46 -0.79
CA ALA A 63 -13.62 2.25 -0.20
C ALA A 63 -12.72 3.47 -0.42
N VAL A 64 -12.69 4.02 -1.63
CA VAL A 64 -11.90 5.23 -1.95
C VAL A 64 -12.28 6.41 -1.06
N VAL A 65 -13.58 6.65 -0.85
CA VAL A 65 -14.05 7.72 0.05
C VAL A 65 -13.56 7.50 1.48
N THR A 66 -13.64 6.26 1.98
CA THR A 66 -13.19 5.91 3.33
C THR A 66 -11.69 6.08 3.50
N ILE A 67 -10.90 5.60 2.53
CA ILE A 67 -9.44 5.72 2.52
C ILE A 67 -9.02 7.20 2.50
N ASN A 68 -9.57 7.98 1.58
CA ASN A 68 -9.22 9.40 1.44
C ASN A 68 -9.58 10.21 2.70
N ARG A 69 -10.70 9.92 3.34
CA ARG A 69 -11.08 10.56 4.60
C ARG A 69 -10.05 10.30 5.71
N GLU A 70 -9.55 9.06 5.81
CA GLU A 70 -8.56 8.72 6.81
C GLU A 70 -7.19 9.33 6.50
N ILE A 71 -6.78 9.34 5.24
CA ILE A 71 -5.54 10.02 4.81
C ILE A 71 -5.62 11.51 5.15
N THR A 72 -6.73 12.19 4.80
CA THR A 72 -6.95 13.60 5.13
C THR A 72 -6.85 13.83 6.63
N ARG A 73 -7.56 13.04 7.44
CA ARG A 73 -7.53 13.13 8.90
C ARG A 73 -6.11 12.98 9.46
N LYS A 74 -5.33 12.03 8.95
CA LYS A 74 -3.96 11.81 9.40
C LYS A 74 -3.01 12.89 8.91
N MET A 75 -3.21 13.42 7.72
CA MET A 75 -2.44 14.55 7.22
C MET A 75 -2.67 15.81 8.06
N GLU A 76 -3.90 16.04 8.54
CA GLU A 76 -4.23 17.12 9.48
C GLU A 76 -3.60 16.87 10.86
N GLU A 77 -3.75 15.64 11.40
CA GLU A 77 -3.18 15.26 12.70
C GLU A 77 -1.65 15.46 12.75
N PHE A 78 -0.96 15.19 11.66
CA PHE A 78 0.49 15.37 11.57
C PHE A 78 0.93 16.76 11.08
N GLY A 79 0.00 17.68 10.86
CA GLY A 79 0.28 19.07 10.51
C GLY A 79 0.75 19.28 9.08
N TYR A 80 0.34 18.44 8.16
CA TYR A 80 0.55 18.61 6.71
C TYR A 80 -0.60 19.37 6.06
N LEU A 81 -1.83 19.22 6.58
CA LEU A 81 -3.02 19.94 6.19
C LEU A 81 -3.53 20.79 7.35
N GLN A 82 -4.14 21.92 7.01
CA GLN A 82 -4.93 22.73 7.94
C GLN A 82 -6.17 23.24 7.20
N ASP A 83 -7.35 22.89 7.72
CA ASP A 83 -8.65 23.26 7.09
C ASP A 83 -8.73 22.84 5.61
N GLY A 84 -8.18 21.66 5.26
CA GLY A 84 -8.15 21.15 3.91
C GLY A 84 -7.10 21.77 2.98
N VAL A 85 -6.27 22.70 3.49
CA VAL A 85 -5.19 23.35 2.73
C VAL A 85 -3.86 22.72 3.10
N VAL A 86 -3.04 22.43 2.08
CA VAL A 86 -1.67 21.92 2.29
C VAL A 86 -0.81 23.06 2.84
N VAL A 87 -0.34 22.89 4.10
CA VAL A 87 0.55 23.86 4.78
C VAL A 87 1.99 23.37 4.83
N ARG A 88 2.19 22.07 4.65
CA ARG A 88 3.51 21.45 4.57
C ARG A 88 3.45 20.27 3.59
N GLU A 89 4.40 20.21 2.66
CA GLU A 89 4.49 19.10 1.73
C GLU A 89 4.87 17.80 2.45
N PHE A 90 4.15 16.72 2.18
CA PHE A 90 4.54 15.38 2.56
C PHE A 90 5.37 14.75 1.46
N LYS A 91 6.63 14.47 1.73
CA LYS A 91 7.51 13.78 0.80
C LYS A 91 7.29 12.27 0.90
N ILE A 92 6.80 11.66 -0.18
CA ILE A 92 6.60 10.22 -0.25
C ILE A 92 7.98 9.54 -0.28
N PRO A 93 8.30 8.62 0.65
CA PRO A 93 9.55 7.88 0.61
C PRO A 93 9.62 7.01 -0.66
N THR A 94 10.68 7.14 -1.43
CA THR A 94 11.05 6.25 -2.54
C THR A 94 12.22 5.37 -2.13
N ILE A 95 12.52 4.33 -2.92
CA ILE A 95 13.67 3.46 -2.66
C ILE A 95 14.96 4.28 -2.65
N GLU A 96 15.13 5.18 -3.63
CA GLU A 96 16.32 6.06 -3.71
C GLU A 96 16.43 6.96 -2.47
N THR A 97 15.31 7.47 -1.95
CA THR A 97 15.29 8.28 -0.73
C THR A 97 15.76 7.47 0.47
N ILE A 98 15.30 6.22 0.60
CA ILE A 98 15.66 5.33 1.72
C ILE A 98 17.12 4.91 1.62
N GLU A 99 17.61 4.59 0.44
CA GLU A 99 19.01 4.26 0.19
C GLU A 99 19.93 5.45 0.55
N GLY A 100 19.57 6.67 0.15
CA GLY A 100 20.27 7.89 0.53
C GLY A 100 20.36 8.08 2.03
N TRP A 101 19.27 7.86 2.77
CA TRP A 101 19.27 7.94 4.25
C TRP A 101 20.17 6.86 4.89
N MET A 102 20.21 5.66 4.30
CA MET A 102 21.07 4.58 4.80
C MET A 102 22.56 4.89 4.56
N GLU A 103 22.92 5.55 3.47
CA GLU A 103 24.30 5.98 3.20
C GLU A 103 24.74 7.11 4.14
N GLU A 104 23.87 8.10 4.38
CA GLU A 104 24.13 9.20 5.33
C GLU A 104 24.29 8.70 6.77
N ALA A 105 23.64 7.60 7.14
CA ALA A 105 23.69 7.01 8.48
C ALA A 105 24.93 6.10 8.71
N ARG A 106 25.71 5.82 7.70
CA ARG A 106 26.93 5.02 7.79
C ARG A 106 28.13 5.86 8.20
#